data_b2d38d948ec6f5f23887f1e0f6c12952
#
_entry.id   b2d38d948ec6f5f23887f1e0f6c12952
#
_cell.length_a   1.000
_cell.length_b   1.000
_cell.length_c   1.000
_cell.angle_alpha   90.00
_cell.angle_beta   90.00
_cell.angle_gamma   90.00
#
_symmetry.space_group_name_H-M   'P 1'
#
loop_
_entity.id
_entity.type
_entity.pdbx_description
1 polymer ?
#
loop_
_entity_poly.entity_id
_entity_poly.type
_entity_poly.pdbx_seq_one_letter_code
_entity_poly.pdbx_strand_id
1 'polypeptide(L)'
;MKINFTYYLFFLFFSIKIFAQDPIQDTISPVVENDTIFNAPQETIIFPKTYWNIGNEKRYNVTTSEVKLEDDTISHQEQYTYNVIIQVENVYQNETIVKWNFRNVQFNSKSFLNNPFSLVNNVSISFKIDQDGRFLGYTDLDKTIKQLVLSSEDLENKYLDNPTAIALIKKNLQQYSTEENIVKLFDKDIRQFHHFYGKSNFTLKSEPFVYKSYLDNLFSTSPTPATTELKLNEIGVSQTNYIMSSFQEADKDWLANSWYTYLKELAT
;
A
#
# COMPACT_ATOMS: atom_id res chain seq x y z
N MET A 1 23.85 6.52 -39.79
CA MET A 1 22.90 7.02 -38.81
C MET A 1 23.19 6.34 -37.48
N LYS A 2 23.87 7.00 -36.52
CA LYS A 2 24.16 6.42 -35.21
C LYS A 2 22.94 6.65 -34.35
N ILE A 3 22.23 5.61 -33.99
CA ILE A 3 21.13 5.66 -33.04
C ILE A 3 21.78 5.47 -31.66
N ASN A 4 21.86 6.54 -30.88
CA ASN A 4 22.22 6.46 -29.46
C ASN A 4 21.01 5.95 -28.70
N PHE A 5 21.06 4.68 -28.26
CA PHE A 5 20.09 4.16 -27.30
C PHE A 5 20.47 4.65 -25.91
N THR A 6 19.73 5.58 -25.38
CA THR A 6 19.79 5.96 -23.98
C THR A 6 18.89 4.97 -23.21
N TYR A 7 19.51 4.14 -22.38
CA TYR A 7 18.78 3.19 -21.54
C TYR A 7 18.10 3.96 -20.40
N TYR A 8 16.77 3.97 -20.39
CA TYR A 8 15.99 4.49 -19.26
C TYR A 8 15.80 3.39 -18.24
N LEU A 9 16.49 3.47 -17.12
CA LEU A 9 16.32 2.57 -15.99
C LEU A 9 15.24 3.16 -15.07
N PHE A 10 14.06 2.57 -15.05
CA PHE A 10 12.98 2.95 -14.16
C PHE A 10 13.23 2.39 -12.75
N PHE A 11 13.63 3.24 -11.81
CA PHE A 11 13.57 2.92 -10.40
C PHE A 11 12.31 3.55 -9.80
N LEU A 12 11.36 2.71 -9.42
CA LEU A 12 10.20 3.13 -8.62
C LEU A 12 10.57 2.93 -7.15
N PHE A 13 10.96 4.00 -6.46
CA PHE A 13 11.12 4.00 -5.02
C PHE A 13 9.77 4.37 -4.39
N PHE A 14 9.21 3.45 -3.63
CA PHE A 14 8.01 3.71 -2.84
C PHE A 14 8.37 3.69 -1.37
N SER A 15 8.14 4.78 -0.68
CA SER A 15 8.13 4.80 0.78
C SER A 15 6.73 5.16 1.26
N ILE A 16 6.07 4.22 1.94
CA ILE A 16 4.84 4.50 2.67
C ILE A 16 5.23 4.71 4.13
N LYS A 17 4.94 5.90 4.66
CA LYS A 17 5.00 6.15 6.10
C LYS A 17 3.59 6.02 6.66
N ILE A 18 3.37 4.99 7.48
CA ILE A 18 2.10 4.74 8.15
C ILE A 18 2.29 5.09 9.62
N PHE A 19 1.51 6.05 10.11
CA PHE A 19 1.46 6.40 11.53
C PHE A 19 0.11 5.95 12.09
N ALA A 20 0.14 5.06 13.08
CA ALA A 20 -1.04 4.66 13.83
C ALA A 20 -1.16 5.53 15.08
N GLN A 21 -2.33 6.11 15.32
CA GLN A 21 -2.70 6.71 16.60
C GLN A 21 -3.70 5.80 17.28
N ASP A 22 -3.29 5.18 18.39
CA ASP A 22 -4.21 4.43 19.25
C ASP A 22 -4.98 5.40 20.18
N PRO A 23 -6.27 5.14 20.46
CA PRO A 23 -6.99 5.86 21.50
C PRO A 23 -6.40 5.51 22.88
N ILE A 24 -6.15 6.53 23.68
CA ILE A 24 -5.67 6.44 25.06
C ILE A 24 -6.70 5.66 25.87
N GLN A 25 -6.34 4.47 26.32
CA GLN A 25 -7.05 3.76 27.38
C GLN A 25 -6.26 3.91 28.67
N ASP A 26 -6.74 4.80 29.56
CA ASP A 26 -6.28 4.89 30.94
C ASP A 26 -6.60 3.58 31.66
N THR A 27 -5.60 2.79 31.94
CA THR A 27 -5.69 1.71 32.94
C THR A 27 -4.54 1.85 33.92
N ILE A 28 -4.87 2.35 35.10
CA ILE A 28 -3.98 2.41 36.25
C ILE A 28 -3.78 0.99 36.75
N SER A 29 -2.55 0.51 36.73
CA SER A 29 -2.14 -0.73 37.43
C SER A 29 -1.20 -0.41 38.58
N PRO A 30 -1.32 -1.14 39.71
CA PRO A 30 -0.59 -0.80 40.93
C PRO A 30 0.90 -1.12 40.84
N VAL A 31 1.67 -0.24 41.44
CA VAL A 31 3.12 -0.40 41.65
C VAL A 31 3.37 -1.58 42.61
N VAL A 32 4.11 -2.56 42.15
CA VAL A 32 4.78 -3.54 43.02
C VAL A 32 6.27 -3.27 42.95
N GLU A 33 6.81 -2.72 44.03
CA GLU A 33 8.24 -2.74 44.30
C GLU A 33 8.65 -4.18 44.65
N ASN A 34 9.66 -4.75 43.92
CA ASN A 34 10.81 -5.42 44.57
C ASN A 34 11.72 -6.11 43.57
N ASP A 35 12.99 -6.03 43.95
CA ASP A 35 14.15 -6.87 43.61
C ASP A 35 14.88 -6.62 42.28
N THR A 36 15.97 -5.86 42.44
CA THR A 36 17.09 -5.69 41.54
C THR A 36 17.79 -7.02 41.24
N ILE A 37 17.26 -7.75 40.29
CA ILE A 37 18.06 -8.67 39.48
C ILE A 37 18.48 -7.87 38.26
N PHE A 38 19.78 -7.64 38.06
CA PHE A 38 20.36 -7.11 36.83
C PHE A 38 20.11 -8.13 35.71
N ASN A 39 18.92 -8.18 35.21
CA ASN A 39 18.64 -8.83 33.93
C ASN A 39 19.13 -7.87 32.85
N ALA A 40 20.03 -8.33 31.98
CA ALA A 40 20.34 -7.62 30.75
C ALA A 40 18.99 -7.20 30.09
N PRO A 41 18.89 -5.97 29.57
CA PRO A 41 17.63 -5.49 29.01
C PRO A 41 17.14 -6.51 27.98
N GLN A 42 16.01 -7.15 28.29
CA GLN A 42 15.42 -8.16 27.41
C GLN A 42 15.06 -7.47 26.12
N GLU A 43 15.58 -7.94 25.00
CA GLU A 43 15.32 -7.34 23.70
C GLU A 43 13.83 -7.44 23.38
N THR A 44 13.23 -6.28 23.06
CA THR A 44 11.80 -6.24 22.73
C THR A 44 11.58 -6.90 21.36
N ILE A 45 10.74 -7.94 21.36
CA ILE A 45 10.37 -8.67 20.15
C ILE A 45 9.00 -8.17 19.70
N ILE A 46 8.89 -7.72 18.44
CA ILE A 46 7.64 -7.34 17.79
C ILE A 46 7.24 -8.46 16.83
N PHE A 47 6.04 -8.99 17.03
CA PHE A 47 5.38 -9.88 16.09
C PHE A 47 4.13 -9.19 15.54
N PRO A 48 4.16 -8.65 14.32
CA PRO A 48 3.00 -8.03 13.72
C PRO A 48 1.87 -9.05 13.55
N LYS A 49 0.82 -8.88 14.35
CA LYS A 49 -0.38 -9.73 14.33
C LYS A 49 -1.61 -8.88 14.54
N THR A 50 -2.69 -9.26 13.89
CA THR A 50 -3.98 -8.60 14.10
C THR A 50 -4.70 -9.20 15.31
N TYR A 51 -5.09 -8.34 16.25
CA TYR A 51 -5.98 -8.69 17.37
C TYR A 51 -7.27 -7.88 17.20
N TRP A 52 -8.02 -8.19 16.14
CA TRP A 52 -9.17 -7.40 15.76
C TRP A 52 -10.47 -8.12 16.11
N ASN A 53 -11.36 -7.39 16.78
CA ASN A 53 -12.70 -7.83 17.12
C ASN A 53 -13.73 -7.10 16.25
N ILE A 54 -14.91 -7.68 16.09
CA ILE A 54 -16.02 -7.05 15.37
C ILE A 54 -16.25 -5.64 15.91
N GLY A 55 -16.37 -4.66 15.01
CA GLY A 55 -16.57 -3.25 15.33
C GLY A 55 -15.30 -2.47 15.68
N ASN A 56 -14.13 -3.11 15.76
CA ASN A 56 -12.88 -2.35 15.89
C ASN A 56 -12.65 -1.47 14.66
N GLU A 57 -12.15 -0.27 14.92
CA GLU A 57 -11.76 0.70 13.92
C GLU A 57 -10.33 1.17 14.17
N LYS A 58 -9.53 1.22 13.11
CA LYS A 58 -8.18 1.80 13.13
C LYS A 58 -8.05 2.85 12.04
N ARG A 59 -7.32 3.92 12.34
CA ARG A 59 -7.14 5.06 11.44
C ARG A 59 -5.67 5.22 11.12
N TYR A 60 -5.39 5.44 9.83
CA TYR A 60 -4.04 5.64 9.32
C TYR A 60 -4.00 6.84 8.40
N ASN A 61 -2.89 7.59 8.47
CA ASN A 61 -2.55 8.58 7.47
C ASN A 61 -1.55 7.93 6.51
N VAL A 62 -1.86 7.95 5.22
CA VAL A 62 -1.03 7.36 4.18
C VAL A 62 -0.47 8.48 3.31
N THR A 63 0.82 8.41 3.04
CA THR A 63 1.51 9.27 2.07
C THR A 63 2.18 8.36 1.05
N THR A 64 1.82 8.55 -0.22
CA THR A 64 2.44 7.86 -1.34
C THR A 64 3.25 8.86 -2.15
N SER A 65 4.49 8.50 -2.46
CA SER A 65 5.37 9.29 -3.33
C SER A 65 5.84 8.41 -4.48
N GLU A 66 5.69 8.90 -5.69
CA GLU A 66 6.22 8.29 -6.91
C GLU A 66 7.34 9.18 -7.45
N VAL A 67 8.50 8.58 -7.64
CA VAL A 67 9.68 9.30 -8.15
C VAL A 67 10.18 8.56 -9.38
N LYS A 68 10.33 9.31 -10.48
CA LYS A 68 10.97 8.82 -11.69
C LYS A 68 12.36 9.40 -11.76
N LEU A 69 13.35 8.53 -11.95
CA LEU A 69 14.74 8.94 -12.16
C LEU A 69 15.11 8.77 -13.62
N GLU A 70 15.81 9.76 -14.15
CA GLU A 70 16.48 9.73 -15.46
C GLU A 70 17.93 10.19 -15.23
N ASP A 71 18.89 9.34 -15.59
CA ASP A 71 20.32 9.60 -15.37
C ASP A 71 20.63 10.03 -13.91
N ASP A 72 20.11 9.28 -12.92
CA ASP A 72 20.22 9.53 -11.48
C ASP A 72 19.62 10.88 -11.01
N THR A 73 18.92 11.57 -11.90
CA THR A 73 18.24 12.84 -11.58
C THR A 73 16.74 12.62 -11.50
N ILE A 74 16.09 13.23 -10.51
CA ILE A 74 14.61 13.19 -10.41
C ILE A 74 14.03 13.94 -11.59
N SER A 75 13.41 13.22 -12.53
CA SER A 75 12.72 13.79 -13.69
C SER A 75 11.24 14.04 -13.43
N HIS A 76 10.65 13.29 -12.51
CA HIS A 76 9.26 13.45 -12.10
C HIS A 76 9.08 13.02 -10.66
N GLN A 77 8.24 13.76 -9.91
CA GLN A 77 7.80 13.39 -8.57
C GLN A 77 6.33 13.74 -8.41
N GLU A 78 5.54 12.75 -8.05
CA GLU A 78 4.16 12.92 -7.64
C GLU A 78 3.97 12.43 -6.20
N GLN A 79 3.19 13.17 -5.42
CA GLN A 79 2.84 12.78 -4.07
C GLN A 79 1.34 12.96 -3.85
N TYR A 80 0.73 12.00 -3.19
CA TYR A 80 -0.64 12.13 -2.71
C TYR A 80 -0.76 11.58 -1.29
N THR A 81 -1.73 12.11 -0.56
CA THR A 81 -2.03 11.71 0.81
C THR A 81 -3.49 11.36 0.95
N TYR A 82 -3.80 10.45 1.84
CA TYR A 82 -5.17 10.10 2.19
C TYR A 82 -5.25 9.51 3.59
N ASN A 83 -6.46 9.49 4.14
CA ASN A 83 -6.75 8.78 5.37
C ASN A 83 -7.37 7.43 5.05
N VAL A 84 -6.99 6.40 5.79
CA VAL A 84 -7.64 5.09 5.77
C VAL A 84 -8.31 4.84 7.10
N ILE A 85 -9.57 4.43 7.05
CA ILE A 85 -10.30 3.90 8.20
C ILE A 85 -10.52 2.42 7.94
N ILE A 86 -9.82 1.59 8.71
CA ILE A 86 -9.98 0.13 8.65
C ILE A 86 -11.01 -0.28 9.69
N GLN A 87 -12.08 -0.93 9.26
CA GLN A 87 -13.16 -1.43 10.10
C GLN A 87 -13.23 -2.95 10.02
N VAL A 88 -13.40 -3.61 11.16
CA VAL A 88 -13.65 -5.05 11.22
C VAL A 88 -15.14 -5.30 11.06
N GLU A 89 -15.54 -5.86 9.91
CA GLU A 89 -16.95 -6.16 9.62
C GLU A 89 -17.41 -7.48 10.24
N ASN A 90 -16.61 -8.53 10.07
CA ASN A 90 -16.91 -9.86 10.62
C ASN A 90 -15.65 -10.61 11.02
N VAL A 91 -15.77 -11.47 12.03
CA VAL A 91 -14.70 -12.37 12.48
C VAL A 91 -15.24 -13.80 12.45
N TYR A 92 -14.57 -14.66 11.70
CA TYR A 92 -14.84 -16.09 11.61
C TYR A 92 -13.68 -16.88 12.23
N GLN A 93 -13.85 -18.19 12.34
CA GLN A 93 -12.84 -19.05 12.97
C GLN A 93 -11.44 -18.91 12.33
N ASN A 94 -11.36 -18.80 11.01
CA ASN A 94 -10.09 -18.80 10.26
C ASN A 94 -9.85 -17.53 9.44
N GLU A 95 -10.81 -16.63 9.38
CA GLU A 95 -10.71 -15.41 8.58
C GLU A 95 -11.44 -14.25 9.23
N THR A 96 -10.99 -13.05 8.96
CA THR A 96 -11.62 -11.78 9.34
C THR A 96 -11.93 -10.99 8.09
N ILE A 97 -13.14 -10.45 7.98
CA ILE A 97 -13.51 -9.50 6.93
C ILE A 97 -13.24 -8.10 7.44
N VAL A 98 -12.42 -7.38 6.71
CA VAL A 98 -12.06 -5.99 6.98
C VAL A 98 -12.45 -5.10 5.81
N LYS A 99 -12.82 -3.86 6.13
CA LYS A 99 -13.19 -2.85 5.17
C LYS A 99 -12.25 -1.67 5.27
N TRP A 100 -11.64 -1.30 4.17
CA TRP A 100 -10.84 -0.09 4.03
C TRP A 100 -11.67 1.02 3.42
N ASN A 101 -11.78 2.13 4.15
CA ASN A 101 -12.48 3.33 3.70
C ASN A 101 -11.45 4.42 3.40
N PHE A 102 -11.38 4.86 2.15
CA PHE A 102 -10.51 5.95 1.72
C PHE A 102 -11.18 7.29 1.96
N ARG A 103 -10.48 8.24 2.56
CA ARG A 103 -10.97 9.57 2.92
C ARG A 103 -9.90 10.63 2.66
N ASN A 104 -10.35 11.85 2.38
CA ASN A 104 -9.49 13.02 2.31
C ASN A 104 -8.30 12.85 1.35
N VAL A 105 -8.56 12.30 0.16
CA VAL A 105 -7.53 12.12 -0.86
C VAL A 105 -7.10 13.48 -1.39
N GLN A 106 -5.79 13.78 -1.29
CA GLN A 106 -5.19 15.05 -1.69
C GLN A 106 -3.93 14.79 -2.51
N PHE A 107 -3.73 15.58 -3.55
CA PHE A 107 -2.57 15.53 -4.43
C PHE A 107 -1.79 16.82 -4.36
N ASN A 108 -0.46 16.75 -4.48
CA ASN A 108 0.40 17.91 -4.61
C ASN A 108 0.48 18.44 -6.04
N SER A 109 -0.05 17.72 -7.02
CA SER A 109 0.01 18.03 -8.46
C SER A 109 -1.31 18.62 -8.96
N LYS A 110 -1.22 19.57 -9.89
CA LYS A 110 -2.37 20.11 -10.63
C LYS A 110 -2.94 19.10 -11.62
N SER A 111 -2.17 18.09 -12.01
CA SER A 111 -2.56 17.02 -12.94
C SER A 111 -3.19 15.81 -12.24
N PHE A 112 -3.68 15.98 -11.04
CA PHE A 112 -4.22 14.89 -10.20
C PHE A 112 -5.30 14.05 -10.90
N LEU A 113 -6.06 14.62 -11.84
CA LEU A 113 -7.07 13.89 -12.61
C LEU A 113 -6.47 12.84 -13.55
N ASN A 114 -5.16 12.93 -13.86
CA ASN A 114 -4.47 11.88 -14.61
C ASN A 114 -4.22 10.63 -13.75
N ASN A 115 -4.23 10.78 -12.43
CA ASN A 115 -4.06 9.67 -11.50
C ASN A 115 -5.44 9.07 -11.17
N PRO A 116 -5.68 7.79 -11.46
CA PRO A 116 -6.98 7.15 -11.20
C PRO A 116 -7.34 7.11 -9.72
N PHE A 117 -6.36 7.25 -8.82
CA PHE A 117 -6.59 7.36 -7.40
C PHE A 117 -7.39 8.60 -6.99
N SER A 118 -7.54 9.59 -7.91
CA SER A 118 -8.45 10.74 -7.74
C SER A 118 -9.92 10.33 -7.54
N LEU A 119 -10.30 9.13 -8.00
CA LEU A 119 -11.67 8.60 -7.90
C LEU A 119 -11.97 7.92 -6.56
N VAL A 120 -10.96 7.61 -5.73
CA VAL A 120 -11.17 6.76 -4.55
C VAL A 120 -11.64 7.49 -3.30
N ASN A 121 -11.81 8.80 -3.36
CA ASN A 121 -12.29 9.55 -2.19
C ASN A 121 -13.71 9.12 -1.80
N ASN A 122 -13.91 8.72 -0.53
CA ASN A 122 -15.13 8.12 -0.01
C ASN A 122 -15.50 6.73 -0.57
N VAL A 123 -14.58 6.08 -1.27
CA VAL A 123 -14.73 4.69 -1.69
C VAL A 123 -14.23 3.75 -0.60
N SER A 124 -14.82 2.58 -0.51
CA SER A 124 -14.38 1.51 0.38
C SER A 124 -14.24 0.20 -0.37
N ILE A 125 -13.31 -0.63 0.10
CA ILE A 125 -13.09 -1.98 -0.39
C ILE A 125 -13.01 -2.96 0.77
N SER A 126 -13.68 -4.12 0.64
CA SER A 126 -13.67 -5.18 1.64
C SER A 126 -12.81 -6.33 1.16
N PHE A 127 -12.09 -6.94 2.11
CA PHE A 127 -11.22 -8.09 1.87
C PHE A 127 -11.10 -8.96 3.10
N LYS A 128 -10.56 -10.16 2.91
CA LYS A 128 -10.32 -11.15 3.94
C LYS A 128 -8.87 -11.15 4.37
N ILE A 129 -8.63 -11.33 5.66
CA ILE A 129 -7.33 -11.63 6.25
C ILE A 129 -7.43 -12.90 7.09
N ASP A 130 -6.29 -13.60 7.25
CA ASP A 130 -6.21 -14.75 8.19
C ASP A 130 -6.04 -14.28 9.64
N GLN A 131 -5.91 -15.24 10.56
CA GLN A 131 -5.72 -14.98 11.99
C GLN A 131 -4.43 -14.22 12.32
N ASP A 132 -3.43 -14.31 11.44
CA ASP A 132 -2.15 -13.58 11.59
C ASP A 132 -2.19 -12.21 10.91
N GLY A 133 -3.25 -11.87 10.17
CA GLY A 133 -3.41 -10.62 9.44
C GLY A 133 -2.90 -10.66 8.00
N ARG A 134 -2.58 -11.85 7.45
CA ARG A 134 -2.18 -11.97 6.05
C ARG A 134 -3.38 -11.78 5.14
N PHE A 135 -3.19 -11.05 4.07
CA PHE A 135 -4.21 -10.85 3.04
C PHE A 135 -4.56 -12.17 2.34
N LEU A 136 -5.85 -12.47 2.24
CA LEU A 136 -6.38 -13.68 1.59
C LEU A 136 -7.08 -13.40 0.26
N GLY A 137 -7.75 -12.25 0.10
CA GLY A 137 -8.48 -11.91 -1.11
C GLY A 137 -9.57 -10.88 -0.89
N TYR A 138 -10.01 -10.26 -1.97
CA TYR A 138 -11.08 -9.26 -1.95
C TYR A 138 -12.47 -9.89 -1.89
N THR A 139 -13.44 -9.09 -1.38
CA THR A 139 -14.87 -9.45 -1.35
C THR A 139 -15.71 -8.25 -1.80
N ASP A 140 -16.93 -8.51 -2.25
CA ASP A 140 -17.93 -7.46 -2.54
C ASP A 140 -17.46 -6.39 -3.54
N LEU A 141 -16.66 -6.77 -4.54
CA LEU A 141 -16.08 -5.83 -5.52
C LEU A 141 -17.13 -5.01 -6.25
N ASP A 142 -18.30 -5.57 -6.53
CA ASP A 142 -19.39 -4.80 -7.18
C ASP A 142 -19.87 -3.64 -6.30
N LYS A 143 -19.82 -3.74 -4.97
CA LYS A 143 -20.13 -2.61 -4.08
C LYS A 143 -19.07 -1.51 -4.20
N THR A 144 -17.82 -1.90 -4.32
CA THR A 144 -16.70 -0.97 -4.53
C THR A 144 -16.84 -0.26 -5.88
N ILE A 145 -17.14 -0.99 -6.95
CA ILE A 145 -17.38 -0.41 -8.29
C ILE A 145 -18.51 0.61 -8.26
N LYS A 146 -19.64 0.28 -7.62
CA LYS A 146 -20.77 1.23 -7.47
C LYS A 146 -20.37 2.50 -6.74
N GLN A 147 -19.56 2.40 -5.68
CA GLN A 147 -19.06 3.57 -4.96
C GLN A 147 -18.09 4.39 -5.81
N LEU A 148 -17.27 3.74 -6.65
CA LEU A 148 -16.37 4.43 -7.57
C LEU A 148 -17.16 5.25 -8.60
N VAL A 149 -18.29 4.70 -9.12
CA VAL A 149 -19.21 5.43 -10.01
C VAL A 149 -19.74 6.68 -9.32
N LEU A 150 -20.27 6.56 -8.10
CA LEU A 150 -20.79 7.71 -7.34
C LEU A 150 -19.70 8.76 -7.06
N SER A 151 -18.49 8.31 -6.70
CA SER A 151 -17.36 9.23 -6.49
C SER A 151 -16.95 9.95 -7.77
N SER A 152 -17.03 9.29 -8.93
CA SER A 152 -16.75 9.93 -10.22
C SER A 152 -17.82 10.97 -10.59
N GLU A 153 -19.10 10.70 -10.33
CA GLU A 153 -20.19 11.66 -10.52
C GLU A 153 -20.01 12.91 -9.65
N ASP A 154 -19.64 12.72 -8.37
CA ASP A 154 -19.32 13.83 -7.47
C ASP A 154 -18.14 14.66 -7.97
N LEU A 155 -17.14 14.01 -8.58
CA LEU A 155 -15.98 14.68 -9.14
C LEU A 155 -16.34 15.40 -10.45
N GLU A 156 -17.12 14.80 -11.34
CA GLU A 156 -17.63 15.44 -12.56
C GLU A 156 -18.43 16.71 -12.25
N ASN A 157 -19.28 16.68 -11.23
CA ASN A 157 -20.06 17.84 -10.78
C ASN A 157 -19.20 19.03 -10.34
N LYS A 158 -17.96 18.80 -9.87
CA LYS A 158 -17.00 19.87 -9.53
C LYS A 158 -16.34 20.50 -10.76
N TYR A 159 -16.39 19.82 -11.89
CA TYR A 159 -15.72 20.23 -13.15
C TYR A 159 -16.66 20.41 -14.33
N LEU A 160 -17.93 20.76 -14.07
CA LEU A 160 -18.98 20.89 -15.13
C LEU A 160 -18.56 21.81 -16.29
N ASP A 161 -17.80 22.87 -15.97
CA ASP A 161 -17.32 23.85 -16.96
C ASP A 161 -16.01 23.44 -17.64
N ASN A 162 -15.50 22.22 -17.37
CA ASN A 162 -14.22 21.74 -17.91
C ASN A 162 -14.38 20.38 -18.63
N PRO A 163 -14.71 20.39 -19.94
CA PRO A 163 -14.93 19.15 -20.71
C PRO A 163 -13.73 18.20 -20.72
N THR A 164 -12.49 18.75 -20.68
CA THR A 164 -11.26 17.94 -20.64
C THR A 164 -11.15 17.18 -19.32
N ALA A 165 -11.45 17.83 -18.19
CA ALA A 165 -11.49 17.18 -16.89
C ALA A 165 -12.52 16.06 -16.84
N ILE A 166 -13.73 16.32 -17.34
CA ILE A 166 -14.80 15.30 -17.41
C ILE A 166 -14.35 14.10 -18.26
N ALA A 167 -13.72 14.34 -19.41
CA ALA A 167 -13.23 13.26 -20.27
C ALA A 167 -12.18 12.39 -19.56
N LEU A 168 -11.27 12.98 -18.76
CA LEU A 168 -10.29 12.24 -17.97
C LEU A 168 -10.94 11.42 -16.86
N ILE A 169 -11.90 11.99 -16.12
CA ILE A 169 -12.65 11.29 -15.08
C ILE A 169 -13.36 10.06 -15.66
N LYS A 170 -14.07 10.23 -16.78
CA LYS A 170 -14.77 9.14 -17.47
C LYS A 170 -13.83 8.05 -17.98
N LYS A 171 -12.68 8.45 -18.54
CA LYS A 171 -11.63 7.51 -18.97
C LYS A 171 -11.12 6.67 -17.80
N ASN A 172 -10.81 7.30 -16.67
CA ASN A 172 -10.35 6.61 -15.48
C ASN A 172 -11.44 5.67 -14.95
N LEU A 173 -12.69 6.12 -14.85
CA LEU A 173 -13.80 5.26 -14.42
C LEU A 173 -13.95 4.04 -15.33
N GLN A 174 -13.93 4.23 -16.64
CA GLN A 174 -14.04 3.12 -17.60
C GLN A 174 -12.92 2.09 -17.42
N GLN A 175 -11.70 2.54 -17.16
CA GLN A 175 -10.56 1.66 -16.95
C GLN A 175 -10.71 0.77 -15.71
N TYR A 176 -11.35 1.28 -14.64
CA TYR A 176 -11.47 0.58 -13.35
C TYR A 176 -12.90 0.10 -13.04
N SER A 177 -13.75 -0.06 -14.06
CA SER A 177 -15.15 -0.50 -13.92
C SER A 177 -15.35 -2.02 -13.87
N THR A 178 -14.27 -2.82 -13.98
CA THR A 178 -14.32 -4.29 -13.87
C THR A 178 -13.69 -4.76 -12.57
N GLU A 179 -14.09 -5.95 -12.08
CA GLU A 179 -13.51 -6.54 -10.86
C GLU A 179 -11.99 -6.73 -10.97
N GLU A 180 -11.50 -7.18 -12.13
CA GLU A 180 -10.07 -7.35 -12.35
C GLU A 180 -9.29 -6.04 -12.24
N ASN A 181 -9.81 -4.98 -12.86
CA ASN A 181 -9.11 -3.70 -12.91
C ASN A 181 -9.24 -2.91 -11.60
N ILE A 182 -10.41 -3.00 -10.91
CA ILE A 182 -10.57 -2.32 -9.63
C ILE A 182 -9.64 -2.87 -8.56
N VAL A 183 -9.35 -4.18 -8.61
CA VAL A 183 -8.34 -4.79 -7.74
C VAL A 183 -6.98 -4.10 -7.94
N LYS A 184 -6.55 -3.88 -9.18
CA LYS A 184 -5.25 -3.23 -9.49
C LYS A 184 -5.14 -1.82 -8.90
N LEU A 185 -6.27 -1.11 -8.74
CA LEU A 185 -6.29 0.24 -8.16
C LEU A 185 -5.91 0.22 -6.66
N PHE A 186 -6.30 -0.81 -5.92
CA PHE A 186 -6.14 -0.89 -4.47
C PHE A 186 -5.06 -1.87 -4.01
N ASP A 187 -4.70 -2.85 -4.84
CA ASP A 187 -3.91 -4.02 -4.45
C ASP A 187 -2.55 -3.66 -3.87
N LYS A 188 -1.88 -2.68 -4.48
CA LYS A 188 -0.57 -2.22 -4.05
C LYS A 188 -0.56 -1.77 -2.58
N ASP A 189 -1.44 -0.84 -2.23
CA ASP A 189 -1.45 -0.24 -0.90
C ASP A 189 -1.89 -1.25 0.17
N ILE A 190 -2.92 -2.05 -0.14
CA ILE A 190 -3.45 -3.06 0.77
C ILE A 190 -2.43 -4.18 0.99
N ARG A 191 -1.81 -4.71 -0.06
CA ARG A 191 -0.80 -5.77 0.10
C ARG A 191 0.45 -5.27 0.79
N GLN A 192 0.92 -4.05 0.49
CA GLN A 192 2.06 -3.46 1.19
C GLN A 192 1.80 -3.33 2.69
N PHE A 193 0.62 -2.86 3.08
CA PHE A 193 0.24 -2.79 4.49
C PHE A 193 0.26 -4.17 5.15
N HIS A 194 -0.22 -5.20 4.45
CA HIS A 194 -0.28 -6.57 4.98
C HIS A 194 1.02 -7.37 4.81
N HIS A 195 2.07 -6.82 4.19
CA HIS A 195 3.36 -7.49 4.05
C HIS A 195 4.04 -7.84 5.38
N PHE A 196 3.80 -7.04 6.41
CA PHE A 196 4.43 -7.21 7.72
C PHE A 196 3.78 -8.32 8.56
N TYR A 197 2.52 -8.63 8.31
CA TYR A 197 1.73 -9.50 9.16
C TYR A 197 2.07 -10.97 8.95
N GLY A 198 2.20 -11.71 10.08
CA GLY A 198 2.40 -13.15 10.09
C GLY A 198 3.68 -13.63 9.37
N LYS A 199 4.71 -12.79 9.24
CA LYS A 199 5.96 -13.14 8.54
C LYS A 199 7.04 -13.62 9.49
N SER A 200 7.40 -12.82 10.48
CA SER A 200 8.51 -13.10 11.39
C SER A 200 8.37 -12.33 12.70
N ASN A 201 9.20 -12.69 13.65
CA ASN A 201 9.51 -11.88 14.81
C ASN A 201 10.60 -10.87 14.44
N PHE A 202 10.42 -9.62 14.85
CA PHE A 202 11.36 -8.54 14.57
C PHE A 202 11.93 -7.98 15.87
N THR A 203 13.22 -7.66 15.87
CA THR A 203 13.89 -6.88 16.89
C THR A 203 14.65 -5.74 16.22
N LEU A 204 15.07 -4.72 17.00
CA LEU A 204 15.87 -3.62 16.44
C LEU A 204 17.26 -4.06 15.93
N LYS A 205 17.75 -5.20 16.41
CA LYS A 205 19.06 -5.74 16.06
C LYS A 205 19.00 -6.85 15.02
N SER A 206 17.78 -7.34 14.68
CA SER A 206 17.66 -8.39 13.67
C SER A 206 18.09 -7.89 12.30
N GLU A 207 18.72 -8.77 11.53
CA GLU A 207 18.88 -8.59 10.10
C GLU A 207 17.47 -8.47 9.46
N PRO A 208 17.35 -7.76 8.33
CA PRO A 208 16.10 -7.67 7.60
C PRO A 208 15.55 -9.07 7.25
N PHE A 209 14.25 -9.26 7.40
CA PHE A 209 13.60 -10.48 6.92
C PHE A 209 13.40 -10.40 5.42
N VAL A 210 14.09 -11.25 4.67
CA VAL A 210 14.13 -11.24 3.20
C VAL A 210 13.33 -12.40 2.63
N TYR A 211 12.48 -12.13 1.64
CA TYR A 211 11.74 -13.18 0.93
C TYR A 211 11.51 -12.85 -0.55
N LYS A 212 11.27 -13.89 -1.35
CA LYS A 212 10.91 -13.74 -2.77
C LYS A 212 9.47 -13.26 -2.89
N SER A 213 9.25 -12.28 -3.75
CA SER A 213 7.98 -11.64 -4.03
C SER A 213 7.81 -11.37 -5.52
N TYR A 214 6.73 -10.70 -5.89
CA TYR A 214 6.44 -10.36 -7.27
C TYR A 214 5.89 -8.94 -7.35
N LEU A 215 6.18 -8.27 -8.46
CA LEU A 215 5.64 -6.98 -8.86
C LEU A 215 4.84 -7.13 -10.15
N ASP A 216 3.88 -6.25 -10.35
CA ASP A 216 3.18 -6.18 -11.63
C ASP A 216 4.16 -5.84 -12.76
N ASN A 217 3.94 -6.47 -13.90
CA ASN A 217 4.75 -6.24 -15.09
C ASN A 217 3.94 -5.48 -16.13
N LEU A 218 4.41 -4.29 -16.50
CA LEU A 218 3.77 -3.45 -17.51
C LEU A 218 3.98 -3.99 -18.95
N PHE A 219 4.92 -4.91 -19.15
CA PHE A 219 5.37 -5.38 -20.47
C PHE A 219 4.98 -6.83 -20.75
N SER A 220 4.41 -7.53 -19.78
CA SER A 220 4.05 -8.93 -19.89
C SER A 220 2.93 -9.29 -18.94
N THR A 221 2.17 -10.34 -19.24
CA THR A 221 1.17 -10.92 -18.34
C THR A 221 1.80 -11.66 -17.16
N SER A 222 3.09 -12.01 -17.25
CA SER A 222 3.83 -12.65 -16.16
C SER A 222 4.34 -11.62 -15.17
N PRO A 223 4.12 -11.80 -13.86
CA PRO A 223 4.59 -10.86 -12.86
C PRO A 223 6.11 -10.83 -12.81
N THR A 224 6.68 -9.67 -12.51
CA THR A 224 8.13 -9.48 -12.34
C THR A 224 8.59 -10.09 -11.03
N PRO A 225 9.54 -11.05 -11.02
CA PRO A 225 10.17 -11.51 -9.79
C PRO A 225 10.81 -10.34 -9.04
N ALA A 226 10.71 -10.38 -7.72
CA ALA A 226 11.26 -9.35 -6.85
C ALA A 226 11.75 -9.94 -5.52
N THR A 227 12.55 -9.19 -4.82
CA THR A 227 12.96 -9.48 -3.44
C THR A 227 12.36 -8.41 -2.54
N THR A 228 11.73 -8.83 -1.44
CA THR A 228 11.20 -7.92 -0.43
C THR A 228 11.97 -8.10 0.86
N GLU A 229 12.40 -6.99 1.45
CA GLU A 229 13.04 -6.89 2.76
C GLU A 229 12.10 -6.18 3.72
N LEU A 230 11.94 -6.73 4.93
CA LEU A 230 11.18 -6.14 6.03
C LEU A 230 12.11 -5.88 7.21
N LYS A 231 12.02 -4.70 7.81
CA LYS A 231 12.86 -4.32 8.95
C LYS A 231 12.08 -3.52 9.98
N LEU A 232 12.34 -3.82 11.25
CA LEU A 232 11.91 -2.98 12.37
C LEU A 232 12.96 -1.89 12.58
N ASN A 233 12.54 -0.62 12.45
CA ASN A 233 13.47 0.51 12.54
C ASN A 233 13.44 1.17 13.89
N GLU A 234 12.26 1.20 14.55
CA GLU A 234 12.09 1.93 15.80
C GLU A 234 10.98 1.28 16.64
N ILE A 235 11.15 1.32 17.97
CA ILE A 235 10.13 0.96 18.95
C ILE A 235 9.93 2.18 19.86
N GLY A 236 8.68 2.65 19.98
CA GLY A 236 8.36 3.75 20.86
C GLY A 236 8.51 3.40 22.34
N VAL A 237 8.62 4.43 23.19
CA VAL A 237 8.87 4.28 24.62
C VAL A 237 7.83 3.38 25.32
N SER A 238 6.58 3.45 24.90
CA SER A 238 5.48 2.61 25.44
C SER A 238 5.52 1.16 24.95
N GLN A 239 6.40 0.82 24.00
CA GLN A 239 6.48 -0.47 23.30
C GLN A 239 5.19 -0.88 22.57
N THR A 240 4.21 0.02 22.49
CA THR A 240 2.94 -0.17 21.75
C THR A 240 3.01 0.37 20.33
N ASN A 241 3.96 1.28 20.07
CA ASN A 241 4.19 1.91 18.77
C ASN A 241 5.52 1.45 18.21
N TYR A 242 5.56 1.19 16.91
CA TYR A 242 6.78 0.81 16.23
C TYR A 242 6.78 1.30 14.78
N ILE A 243 7.96 1.50 14.22
CA ILE A 243 8.15 1.85 12.81
C ILE A 243 8.80 0.67 12.11
N MET A 244 8.16 0.21 11.05
CA MET A 244 8.70 -0.81 10.16
C MET A 244 8.89 -0.23 8.76
N SER A 245 9.89 -0.73 8.05
CA SER A 245 10.11 -0.45 6.64
C SER A 245 9.99 -1.72 5.81
N SER A 246 9.49 -1.55 4.59
CA SER A 246 9.52 -2.56 3.54
C SER A 246 10.26 -1.98 2.35
N PHE A 247 11.22 -2.72 1.83
CA PHE A 247 11.91 -2.42 0.59
C PHE A 247 11.67 -3.57 -0.38
N GLN A 248 11.28 -3.26 -1.61
CA GLN A 248 11.04 -4.26 -2.63
C GLN A 248 11.79 -3.88 -3.91
N GLU A 249 12.62 -4.79 -4.40
CA GLU A 249 13.44 -4.61 -5.59
C GLU A 249 13.09 -5.66 -6.64
N ALA A 250 12.81 -5.20 -7.87
CA ALA A 250 12.59 -6.08 -9.00
C ALA A 250 13.89 -6.79 -9.43
N ASP A 251 13.76 -8.00 -9.94
CA ASP A 251 14.85 -8.67 -10.64
C ASP A 251 15.17 -7.91 -11.93
N LYS A 252 16.33 -7.24 -11.93
CA LYS A 252 16.77 -6.36 -13.02
C LYS A 252 16.99 -7.08 -14.33
N ASP A 253 17.56 -8.29 -14.27
CA ASP A 253 17.86 -9.08 -15.46
C ASP A 253 16.57 -9.60 -16.08
N TRP A 254 15.66 -10.08 -15.25
CA TRP A 254 14.34 -10.51 -15.71
C TRP A 254 13.55 -9.36 -16.34
N LEU A 255 13.57 -8.19 -15.71
CA LEU A 255 12.88 -7.00 -16.20
C LEU A 255 13.47 -6.52 -17.54
N ALA A 256 14.80 -6.51 -17.68
CA ALA A 256 15.48 -6.14 -18.90
C ALA A 256 15.13 -7.10 -20.06
N ASN A 257 15.09 -8.42 -19.79
CA ASN A 257 14.71 -9.43 -20.78
C ASN A 257 13.22 -9.30 -21.18
N SER A 258 12.34 -9.02 -20.23
CA SER A 258 10.92 -8.80 -20.48
C SER A 258 10.69 -7.57 -21.37
N TRP A 259 11.39 -6.46 -21.05
CA TRP A 259 11.40 -5.25 -21.87
C TRP A 259 11.90 -5.48 -23.29
N TYR A 260 13.02 -6.20 -23.43
CA TYR A 260 13.57 -6.55 -24.74
C TYR A 260 12.58 -7.37 -25.59
N THR A 261 11.93 -8.36 -24.98
CA THR A 261 10.92 -9.20 -25.65
C THR A 261 9.75 -8.35 -26.13
N TYR A 262 9.21 -7.49 -25.27
CA TYR A 262 8.13 -6.57 -25.60
C TYR A 262 8.49 -5.64 -26.78
N LEU A 263 9.68 -5.04 -26.78
CA LEU A 263 10.12 -4.19 -27.88
C LEU A 263 10.28 -4.96 -29.20
N LYS A 264 10.72 -6.22 -29.13
CA LYS A 264 10.84 -7.08 -30.30
C LYS A 264 9.48 -7.40 -30.90
N GLU A 265 8.47 -7.67 -30.08
CA GLU A 265 7.10 -7.91 -30.51
C GLU A 265 6.47 -6.67 -31.15
N LEU A 266 6.78 -5.47 -30.65
CA LEU A 266 6.31 -4.22 -31.26
C LEU A 266 6.96 -3.88 -32.60
N ALA A 267 8.13 -4.47 -32.89
CA ALA A 267 8.89 -4.20 -34.11
C ALA A 267 8.54 -5.18 -35.26
N THR A 268 7.74 -6.22 -34.99
CA THR A 268 7.24 -7.19 -35.97
C THR A 268 5.83 -6.89 -36.40
#